data_dbe222d558e4922952cde96617601b1d
#
_entry.id   dbe222d558e4922952cde96617601b1d
#
_cell.length_a   1.000
_cell.length_b   1.000
_cell.length_c   1.000
_cell.angle_alpha   90.00
_cell.angle_beta   90.00
_cell.angle_gamma   90.00
#
_symmetry.space_group_name_H-M   'P 1'
#
loop_
_entity.id
_entity.type
_entity.pdbx_description
1 polymer ?
#
loop_
_entity_poly.entity_id
_entity_poly.type
_entity_poly.pdbx_seq_one_letter_code
_entity_poly.pdbx_strand_id
1 'polypeptide(L)'
;GDTQVTIQLFKEANMVEIAQIKLSQDGNYVHTIIAQGPLWKNQGDYTVRVVYGESNIAETSFQYTSELDIIETTTKFEVDAGDSGIFDVKYTISGGTVESIDIEPENLGLLVKINSSHDGKIILELSREYIDAEKQNGNDEEFIILINDVQTTYQQMQSDSTVRIIGINFEK
;
A
#
# COMPACT_ATOMS: atom_id res chain seq x y z
N GLY A 1 25.88 -13.56 33.88
CA GLY A 1 25.77 -12.27 33.21
C GLY A 1 24.71 -12.37 32.10
N ASP A 2 23.82 -11.41 32.05
CA ASP A 2 22.79 -11.33 31.02
C ASP A 2 23.47 -11.19 29.64
N THR A 3 23.48 -12.25 28.85
CA THR A 3 24.08 -12.21 27.52
C THR A 3 23.11 -11.45 26.59
N GLN A 4 23.59 -10.36 26.03
CA GLN A 4 22.84 -9.53 25.10
C GLN A 4 23.07 -10.02 23.69
N VAL A 5 22.02 -9.94 22.86
CA VAL A 5 22.08 -10.14 21.43
C VAL A 5 21.95 -8.78 20.76
N THR A 6 22.84 -8.48 19.85
CA THR A 6 22.77 -7.27 19.02
C THR A 6 22.26 -7.65 17.64
N ILE A 7 21.17 -7.02 17.21
CA ILE A 7 20.62 -7.15 15.86
C ILE A 7 20.99 -5.88 15.10
N GLN A 8 21.59 -6.04 13.95
CA GLN A 8 21.96 -4.97 13.05
C GLN A 8 21.31 -5.21 11.69
N LEU A 9 20.72 -4.17 11.12
CA LEU A 9 20.15 -4.20 9.79
C LEU A 9 20.98 -3.33 8.86
N PHE A 10 21.34 -3.87 7.72
CA PHE A 10 22.12 -3.18 6.69
C PHE A 10 21.38 -3.14 5.36
N LYS A 11 21.52 -2.01 4.68
CA LYS A 11 21.28 -1.89 3.24
C LYS A 11 22.62 -1.64 2.58
N GLU A 12 23.13 -2.63 1.85
CA GLU A 12 24.52 -2.61 1.34
C GLU A 12 25.51 -2.42 2.49
N ALA A 13 26.33 -1.38 2.47
CA ALA A 13 27.28 -1.04 3.52
C ALA A 13 26.71 -0.09 4.61
N ASN A 14 25.46 0.37 4.47
CA ASN A 14 24.88 1.33 5.39
C ASN A 14 24.07 0.63 6.47
N MET A 15 24.34 0.94 7.73
CA MET A 15 23.53 0.47 8.84
C MET A 15 22.20 1.26 8.87
N VAL A 16 21.10 0.55 8.80
CA VAL A 16 19.73 1.10 8.79
C VAL A 16 19.14 1.12 10.18
N GLU A 17 19.40 0.06 10.95
CA GLU A 17 18.88 -0.11 12.31
C GLU A 17 19.84 -0.93 13.16
N ILE A 18 19.81 -0.68 14.48
CA ILE A 18 20.51 -1.49 15.47
C ILE A 18 19.61 -1.64 16.71
N ALA A 19 19.51 -2.85 17.22
CA ALA A 19 18.79 -3.16 18.45
C ALA A 19 19.61 -4.08 19.34
N GLN A 20 19.48 -3.88 20.65
CA GLN A 20 20.02 -4.79 21.66
C GLN A 20 18.87 -5.43 22.43
N ILE A 21 18.85 -6.73 22.46
CA ILE A 21 17.80 -7.51 23.11
C ILE A 21 18.39 -8.48 24.10
N LYS A 22 17.63 -8.80 25.12
CA LYS A 22 17.98 -9.86 26.08
C LYS A 22 17.40 -11.18 25.61
N LEU A 23 18.16 -12.24 25.71
CA LEU A 23 17.64 -13.59 25.48
C LEU A 23 16.64 -13.96 26.58
N SER A 24 15.57 -14.61 26.18
CA SER A 24 14.67 -15.32 27.11
C SER A 24 15.40 -16.56 27.68
N GLN A 25 14.84 -17.14 28.75
CA GLN A 25 15.45 -18.31 29.40
C GLN A 25 15.57 -19.55 28.52
N ASP A 26 14.70 -19.64 27.51
CA ASP A 26 14.69 -20.71 26.49
C ASP A 26 15.64 -20.47 25.32
N GLY A 27 16.38 -19.34 25.34
CA GLY A 27 17.33 -18.96 24.29
C GLY A 27 16.66 -18.35 23.04
N ASN A 28 15.35 -18.16 23.03
CA ASN A 28 14.62 -17.55 21.92
C ASN A 28 14.56 -16.03 22.06
N TYR A 29 14.46 -15.36 20.93
CA TYR A 29 14.24 -13.91 20.89
C TYR A 29 13.38 -13.52 19.67
N VAL A 30 12.67 -12.43 19.81
CA VAL A 30 11.90 -11.80 18.74
C VAL A 30 12.17 -10.30 18.79
N HIS A 31 12.42 -9.71 17.63
CA HIS A 31 12.52 -8.28 17.48
C HIS A 31 11.71 -7.85 16.26
N THR A 32 10.88 -6.81 16.43
CA THR A 32 10.05 -6.25 15.35
C THR A 32 10.76 -5.03 14.79
N ILE A 33 10.98 -5.03 13.49
CA ILE A 33 11.52 -3.91 12.73
C ILE A 33 10.38 -3.26 11.95
N ILE A 34 10.23 -1.94 12.11
CA ILE A 34 9.20 -1.18 11.38
C ILE A 34 9.89 -0.48 10.20
N ALA A 35 9.56 -0.94 9.00
CA ALA A 35 10.12 -0.41 7.75
C ALA A 35 9.49 0.96 7.40
N GLN A 36 9.92 2.02 8.09
CA GLN A 36 9.45 3.38 7.84
C GLN A 36 10.57 4.42 7.96
N GLY A 37 10.36 5.60 7.35
CA GLY A 37 11.30 6.72 7.44
C GLY A 37 12.38 6.73 6.35
N PRO A 38 13.33 7.68 6.42
CA PRO A 38 14.24 8.00 5.31
C PRO A 38 15.23 6.88 4.95
N LEU A 39 15.54 5.98 5.87
CA LEU A 39 16.47 4.87 5.64
C LEU A 39 15.84 3.68 4.91
N TRP A 40 14.50 3.65 4.83
CA TRP A 40 13.70 2.62 4.17
C TRP A 40 13.20 3.03 2.78
N LYS A 41 13.77 4.07 2.18
CA LYS A 41 13.36 4.56 0.85
C LYS A 41 13.83 3.69 -0.31
N ASN A 42 14.89 2.93 -0.11
CA ASN A 42 15.52 2.16 -1.18
C ASN A 42 15.11 0.70 -1.08
N GLN A 43 14.47 0.21 -2.13
CA GLN A 43 14.16 -1.20 -2.30
C GLN A 43 15.41 -2.06 -2.51
N GLY A 44 15.21 -3.37 -2.43
CA GLY A 44 16.21 -4.39 -2.70
C GLY A 44 16.63 -5.15 -1.45
N ASP A 45 17.81 -5.76 -1.50
CA ASP A 45 18.26 -6.68 -0.46
C ASP A 45 18.75 -5.95 0.79
N TYR A 46 18.25 -6.40 1.94
CA TYR A 46 18.68 -6.00 3.27
C TYR A 46 19.30 -7.19 3.98
N THR A 47 20.36 -6.95 4.73
CA THR A 47 21.05 -7.98 5.51
C THR A 47 20.79 -7.75 6.99
N VAL A 48 20.28 -8.77 7.65
CA VAL A 48 20.18 -8.84 9.11
C VAL A 48 21.41 -9.58 9.63
N ARG A 49 22.18 -8.92 10.49
CA ARG A 49 23.30 -9.49 11.21
C ARG A 49 22.97 -9.57 12.68
N VAL A 50 23.11 -10.76 13.25
CA VAL A 50 22.92 -11.02 14.68
C VAL A 50 24.27 -11.32 15.30
N VAL A 51 24.62 -10.57 16.33
CA VAL A 51 25.86 -10.74 17.07
C VAL A 51 25.54 -11.20 18.50
N TYR A 52 26.15 -12.33 18.91
CA TYR A 52 25.96 -12.92 20.21
C TYR A 52 27.34 -13.20 20.87
N GLY A 53 27.54 -12.58 22.01
CA GLY A 53 28.86 -12.64 22.69
C GLY A 53 29.95 -11.91 21.88
N GLU A 54 31.21 -12.36 22.04
CA GLU A 54 32.35 -11.63 21.45
C GLU A 54 32.61 -11.98 19.97
N SER A 55 32.15 -13.13 19.49
CA SER A 55 32.56 -13.62 18.17
C SER A 55 31.50 -14.42 17.38
N ASN A 56 30.34 -14.68 17.94
CA ASN A 56 29.30 -15.41 17.21
C ASN A 56 28.45 -14.46 16.36
N ILE A 57 28.54 -14.63 15.06
CA ILE A 57 27.81 -13.82 14.08
C ILE A 57 26.96 -14.75 13.20
N ALA A 58 25.70 -14.42 13.04
CA ALA A 58 24.81 -15.02 12.05
C ALA A 58 24.26 -13.94 11.14
N GLU A 59 24.13 -14.24 9.86
CA GLU A 59 23.59 -13.32 8.88
C GLU A 59 22.50 -14.00 8.04
N THR A 60 21.50 -13.24 7.69
CA THR A 60 20.48 -13.59 6.70
C THR A 60 20.09 -12.35 5.94
N SER A 61 19.46 -12.52 4.78
CA SER A 61 18.97 -11.40 3.98
C SER A 61 17.51 -11.60 3.62
N PHE A 62 16.84 -10.48 3.38
CA PHE A 62 15.49 -10.43 2.83
C PHE A 62 15.39 -9.30 1.80
N GLN A 63 14.46 -9.44 0.88
CA GLN A 63 14.16 -8.39 -0.09
C GLN A 63 13.06 -7.49 0.45
N TYR A 64 13.37 -6.18 0.52
CA TYR A 64 12.39 -5.15 0.82
C TYR A 64 11.89 -4.53 -0.48
N THR A 65 10.59 -4.53 -0.65
CA THR A 65 9.88 -3.78 -1.69
C THR A 65 8.98 -2.77 -0.98
N SER A 66 9.14 -1.49 -1.27
CA SER A 66 8.18 -0.50 -0.78
C SER A 66 6.85 -0.69 -1.54
N GLU A 67 5.73 -0.41 -0.90
CA GLU A 67 4.42 -0.44 -1.58
C GLU A 67 4.34 0.50 -2.80
N LEU A 68 5.32 1.41 -2.95
CA LEU A 68 5.41 2.35 -4.07
C LEU A 68 6.03 1.75 -5.34
N ASP A 69 6.61 0.55 -5.27
CA ASP A 69 7.22 -0.13 -6.42
C ASP A 69 6.63 -1.53 -6.66
N ILE A 70 5.39 -1.76 -6.33
CA ILE A 70 4.61 -2.65 -7.17
C ILE A 70 4.75 -2.02 -8.56
N ILE A 71 5.46 -2.66 -9.48
CA ILE A 71 5.47 -2.28 -10.89
C ILE A 71 4.01 -2.09 -11.22
N GLU A 72 3.60 -0.83 -11.28
CA GLU A 72 2.24 -0.47 -11.65
C GLU A 72 2.07 -0.93 -13.10
N THR A 73 1.64 -2.17 -13.24
CA THR A 73 0.90 -2.50 -14.43
C THR A 73 -0.42 -1.76 -14.24
N THR A 74 -0.39 -0.46 -14.57
CA THR A 74 -1.60 0.35 -14.60
C THR A 74 -2.54 -0.33 -15.56
N THR A 75 -3.45 -1.10 -15.01
CA THR A 75 -4.47 -1.78 -15.79
C THR A 75 -5.57 -0.77 -16.08
N LYS A 76 -6.11 -0.82 -17.28
CA LYS A 76 -7.23 0.00 -17.69
C LYS A 76 -8.49 -0.87 -17.71
N PHE A 77 -9.57 -0.32 -17.20
CA PHE A 77 -10.91 -0.88 -17.35
C PHE A 77 -11.76 0.09 -18.15
N GLU A 78 -12.32 -0.38 -19.25
CA GLU A 78 -13.23 0.42 -20.08
C GLU A 78 -14.62 0.44 -19.45
N VAL A 79 -15.13 1.63 -19.17
CA VAL A 79 -16.41 1.85 -18.49
C VAL A 79 -17.36 2.56 -19.43
N ASP A 80 -18.56 2.02 -19.57
CA ASP A 80 -19.65 2.62 -20.34
C ASP A 80 -20.45 3.60 -19.46
N ALA A 81 -20.40 4.89 -19.80
CA ALA A 81 -21.18 5.94 -19.15
C ALA A 81 -22.48 6.28 -19.89
N GLY A 82 -23.00 5.38 -20.71
CA GLY A 82 -24.23 5.57 -21.48
C GLY A 82 -24.11 6.72 -22.46
N ASP A 83 -24.98 7.72 -22.33
CA ASP A 83 -25.04 8.90 -23.23
C ASP A 83 -23.76 9.76 -23.15
N SER A 84 -22.95 9.63 -22.08
CA SER A 84 -21.68 10.33 -21.92
C SER A 84 -20.50 9.62 -22.59
N GLY A 85 -20.73 8.44 -23.19
CA GLY A 85 -19.71 7.68 -23.93
C GLY A 85 -18.96 6.66 -23.10
N ILE A 86 -17.78 6.28 -23.57
CA ILE A 86 -16.93 5.28 -22.96
C ILE A 86 -15.62 5.95 -22.48
N PHE A 87 -15.15 5.61 -21.29
CA PHE A 87 -13.90 6.12 -20.75
C PHE A 87 -13.11 5.03 -20.03
N ASP A 88 -11.79 5.24 -19.91
CA ASP A 88 -10.89 4.33 -19.20
C ASP A 88 -10.75 4.73 -17.73
N VAL A 89 -10.99 3.81 -16.80
CA VAL A 89 -10.55 3.91 -15.40
C VAL A 89 -9.23 3.15 -15.26
N LYS A 90 -8.16 3.88 -14.93
CA LYS A 90 -6.88 3.25 -14.64
C LYS A 90 -6.84 2.84 -13.17
N TYR A 91 -6.31 1.66 -12.91
CA TYR A 91 -6.19 1.15 -11.56
C TYR A 91 -4.96 0.27 -11.35
N THR A 92 -4.57 0.17 -10.09
CA THR A 92 -3.60 -0.81 -9.60
C THR A 92 -4.23 -1.52 -8.42
N ILE A 93 -4.09 -2.83 -8.32
CA ILE A 93 -4.66 -3.62 -7.23
C ILE A 93 -3.64 -4.62 -6.69
N SER A 94 -3.61 -4.76 -5.35
CA SER A 94 -2.97 -5.87 -4.63
C SER A 94 -4.01 -6.58 -3.78
N GLY A 95 -3.84 -7.87 -3.53
CA GLY A 95 -4.75 -8.66 -2.69
C GLY A 95 -5.97 -9.23 -3.41
N GLY A 96 -6.13 -8.96 -4.70
CA GLY A 96 -7.27 -9.44 -5.49
C GLY A 96 -7.17 -9.10 -6.96
N THR A 97 -8.27 -9.28 -7.67
CA THR A 97 -8.46 -8.90 -9.07
C THR A 97 -9.76 -8.13 -9.24
N VAL A 98 -9.78 -7.13 -10.12
CA VAL A 98 -11.00 -6.41 -10.48
C VAL A 98 -11.77 -7.27 -11.47
N GLU A 99 -13.04 -7.55 -11.17
CA GLU A 99 -13.96 -8.29 -12.04
C GLU A 99 -14.75 -7.35 -12.95
N SER A 100 -15.23 -6.23 -12.40
CA SER A 100 -15.94 -5.20 -13.18
C SER A 100 -15.80 -3.83 -12.56
N ILE A 101 -15.93 -2.79 -13.40
CA ILE A 101 -16.09 -1.40 -12.99
C ILE A 101 -17.28 -0.87 -13.79
N ASP A 102 -18.34 -0.47 -13.10
CA ASP A 102 -19.60 -0.03 -13.68
C ASP A 102 -19.99 1.35 -13.12
N ILE A 103 -20.64 2.19 -13.93
CA ILE A 103 -21.28 3.41 -13.45
C ILE A 103 -22.59 3.04 -12.74
N GLU A 104 -22.82 3.68 -11.62
CA GLU A 104 -24.07 3.60 -10.87
C GLU A 104 -24.82 4.95 -10.95
N PRO A 105 -25.66 5.15 -11.96
CA PRO A 105 -26.24 6.47 -12.24
C PRO A 105 -27.12 7.02 -11.13
N GLU A 106 -27.77 6.14 -10.37
CA GLU A 106 -28.69 6.53 -9.27
C GLU A 106 -27.96 7.22 -8.13
N ASN A 107 -26.70 6.81 -7.89
CA ASN A 107 -25.85 7.34 -6.82
C ASN A 107 -24.73 8.25 -7.33
N LEU A 108 -24.68 8.51 -8.66
CA LEU A 108 -23.59 9.25 -9.31
C LEU A 108 -22.21 8.67 -8.92
N GLY A 109 -22.12 7.36 -8.88
CA GLY A 109 -21.00 6.62 -8.34
C GLY A 109 -20.37 5.63 -9.32
N LEU A 110 -19.29 5.03 -8.86
CA LEU A 110 -18.57 3.97 -9.53
C LEU A 110 -18.64 2.70 -8.67
N LEU A 111 -19.18 1.62 -9.24
CA LEU A 111 -19.22 0.30 -8.61
C LEU A 111 -18.04 -0.53 -9.09
N VAL A 112 -17.14 -0.89 -8.17
CA VAL A 112 -15.98 -1.74 -8.46
C VAL A 112 -16.18 -3.09 -7.80
N LYS A 113 -16.24 -4.16 -8.59
CA LYS A 113 -16.29 -5.54 -8.07
C LYS A 113 -14.91 -6.13 -8.04
N ILE A 114 -14.53 -6.60 -6.85
CA ILE A 114 -13.20 -7.19 -6.58
C ILE A 114 -13.38 -8.63 -6.11
N ASN A 115 -12.63 -9.54 -6.71
CA ASN A 115 -12.44 -10.89 -6.19
C ASN A 115 -11.18 -10.89 -5.31
N SER A 116 -11.35 -10.79 -3.99
CA SER A 116 -10.24 -10.71 -3.03
C SER A 116 -9.74 -12.09 -2.65
N SER A 117 -8.43 -12.29 -2.71
CA SER A 117 -7.73 -13.48 -2.22
C SER A 117 -7.20 -13.31 -0.79
N HIS A 118 -6.85 -12.10 -0.41
CA HIS A 118 -6.39 -11.65 0.91
C HIS A 118 -6.61 -10.15 1.03
N ASP A 119 -6.36 -9.60 2.21
CA ASP A 119 -6.42 -8.15 2.42
C ASP A 119 -5.54 -7.41 1.43
N GLY A 120 -6.00 -6.28 0.94
CA GLY A 120 -5.33 -5.60 -0.15
C GLY A 120 -5.66 -4.12 -0.25
N LYS A 121 -5.21 -3.56 -1.37
CA LYS A 121 -5.41 -2.15 -1.69
C LYS A 121 -5.69 -2.00 -3.18
N ILE A 122 -6.66 -1.15 -3.51
CA ILE A 122 -6.88 -0.67 -4.86
C ILE A 122 -6.55 0.82 -4.94
N ILE A 123 -5.83 1.21 -5.99
CA ILE A 123 -5.58 2.60 -6.35
C ILE A 123 -6.37 2.88 -7.63
N LEU A 124 -7.17 3.93 -7.62
CA LEU A 124 -8.00 4.34 -8.74
C LEU A 124 -7.57 5.73 -9.22
N GLU A 125 -7.36 5.88 -10.54
CA GLU A 125 -7.18 7.16 -11.21
C GLU A 125 -8.53 7.58 -11.82
N LEU A 126 -9.19 8.56 -11.19
CA LEU A 126 -10.52 9.02 -11.54
C LEU A 126 -10.41 10.31 -12.36
N SER A 127 -10.88 10.25 -13.62
CA SER A 127 -10.97 11.45 -14.46
C SER A 127 -12.08 12.36 -13.94
N ARG A 128 -11.77 13.65 -13.72
CA ARG A 128 -12.75 14.65 -13.28
C ARG A 128 -13.87 14.91 -14.28
N GLU A 129 -13.63 14.60 -15.53
CA GLU A 129 -14.65 14.72 -16.59
C GLU A 129 -15.84 13.78 -16.36
N TYR A 130 -15.58 12.60 -15.77
CA TYR A 130 -16.58 11.55 -15.61
C TYR A 130 -16.93 11.26 -14.15
N ILE A 131 -15.93 11.30 -13.27
CA ILE A 131 -16.09 10.98 -11.84
C ILE A 131 -15.41 12.06 -11.02
N ASP A 132 -16.20 12.97 -10.48
CA ASP A 132 -15.72 14.01 -9.59
C ASP A 132 -16.72 14.29 -8.45
N ALA A 133 -16.20 14.88 -7.37
CA ALA A 133 -16.98 15.41 -6.27
C ALA A 133 -16.47 16.82 -5.98
N GLU A 134 -17.30 17.82 -6.31
CA GLU A 134 -16.97 19.24 -6.21
C GLU A 134 -18.05 20.00 -5.47
N LYS A 135 -17.65 20.88 -4.56
CA LYS A 135 -18.53 21.81 -3.85
C LYS A 135 -18.95 22.95 -4.76
N GLN A 136 -20.05 23.62 -4.44
CA GLN A 136 -20.54 24.79 -5.18
C GLN A 136 -19.53 25.94 -5.33
N ASN A 137 -18.50 25.96 -4.50
CA ASN A 137 -17.44 26.97 -4.52
C ASN A 137 -16.21 26.56 -5.36
N GLY A 138 -16.26 25.43 -6.06
CA GLY A 138 -15.19 24.92 -6.91
C GLY A 138 -14.08 24.17 -6.16
N ASN A 139 -14.26 23.90 -4.87
CA ASN A 139 -13.31 23.08 -4.12
C ASN A 139 -13.72 21.62 -4.13
N ASP A 140 -12.74 20.72 -4.05
CA ASP A 140 -12.97 19.29 -3.93
C ASP A 140 -13.87 18.96 -2.74
N GLU A 141 -14.80 18.07 -2.97
CA GLU A 141 -15.57 17.39 -1.93
C GLU A 141 -14.99 15.98 -1.71
N GLU A 142 -15.20 15.42 -0.53
CA GLU A 142 -14.77 14.06 -0.23
C GLU A 142 -15.68 13.04 -0.94
N PHE A 143 -15.07 11.99 -1.50
CA PHE A 143 -15.82 10.84 -1.98
C PHE A 143 -16.38 10.04 -0.81
N ILE A 144 -17.56 9.51 -0.96
CA ILE A 144 -18.12 8.52 -0.05
C ILE A 144 -17.73 7.14 -0.58
N ILE A 145 -16.94 6.41 0.19
CA ILE A 145 -16.48 5.07 -0.17
C ILE A 145 -17.22 4.05 0.69
N LEU A 146 -17.82 3.07 0.03
CA LEU A 146 -18.50 1.95 0.68
C LEU A 146 -17.83 0.65 0.26
N ILE A 147 -17.53 -0.23 1.22
CA ILE A 147 -17.12 -1.62 0.97
C ILE A 147 -18.17 -2.52 1.60
N ASN A 148 -18.88 -3.32 0.80
CA ASN A 148 -19.98 -4.15 1.25
C ASN A 148 -21.01 -3.35 2.07
N ASP A 149 -21.41 -2.17 1.58
CA ASP A 149 -22.34 -1.20 2.20
C ASP A 149 -21.83 -0.56 3.52
N VAL A 150 -20.59 -0.77 3.90
CA VAL A 150 -19.96 -0.16 5.08
C VAL A 150 -19.07 1.00 4.65
N GLN A 151 -19.33 2.20 5.19
CA GLN A 151 -18.51 3.37 4.90
C GLN A 151 -17.10 3.17 5.43
N THR A 152 -16.11 3.43 4.56
CA THR A 152 -14.69 3.34 4.85
C THR A 152 -13.96 4.62 4.45
N THR A 153 -12.71 4.73 4.86
CA THR A 153 -11.83 5.85 4.53
C THR A 153 -11.01 5.52 3.28
N TYR A 154 -10.54 6.56 2.61
CA TYR A 154 -9.59 6.46 1.51
C TYR A 154 -8.42 7.43 1.71
N GLN A 155 -7.33 7.19 1.00
CA GLN A 155 -6.19 8.08 0.95
C GLN A 155 -6.23 8.88 -0.36
N GLN A 156 -6.30 10.21 -0.27
CA GLN A 156 -6.10 11.08 -1.44
C GLN A 156 -4.61 11.11 -1.77
N MET A 157 -4.21 10.52 -2.91
CA MET A 157 -2.80 10.42 -3.33
C MET A 157 -2.41 11.60 -4.21
N GLN A 158 -3.30 11.99 -5.13
CA GLN A 158 -3.14 13.13 -6.03
C GLN A 158 -4.49 13.78 -6.31
N SER A 159 -4.47 15.10 -6.50
CA SER A 159 -5.61 15.87 -7.00
C SER A 159 -5.08 17.04 -7.82
N ASP A 160 -5.48 17.13 -9.09
CA ASP A 160 -5.20 18.25 -9.98
C ASP A 160 -6.45 18.63 -10.79
N SER A 161 -6.33 19.44 -11.81
CA SER A 161 -7.46 19.91 -12.63
C SER A 161 -8.07 18.83 -13.53
N THR A 162 -7.45 17.68 -13.69
CA THR A 162 -7.85 16.65 -14.63
C THR A 162 -8.16 15.31 -14.00
N VAL A 163 -7.51 15.00 -12.87
CA VAL A 163 -7.57 13.68 -12.25
C VAL A 163 -7.52 13.76 -10.72
N ARG A 164 -8.18 12.80 -10.07
CA ARG A 164 -8.00 12.49 -8.66
C ARG A 164 -7.55 11.05 -8.52
N ILE A 165 -6.45 10.82 -7.80
CA ILE A 165 -5.94 9.47 -7.52
C ILE A 165 -6.22 9.17 -6.05
N ILE A 166 -6.94 8.08 -5.82
CA ILE A 166 -7.33 7.63 -4.48
C ILE A 166 -6.89 6.19 -4.23
N GLY A 167 -6.49 5.92 -2.99
CA GLY A 167 -6.13 4.59 -2.53
C GLY A 167 -7.12 4.10 -1.47
N ILE A 168 -7.65 2.89 -1.64
CA ILE A 168 -8.66 2.28 -0.77
C ILE A 168 -8.15 0.92 -0.33
N ASN A 169 -8.07 0.69 0.99
CA ASN A 169 -7.75 -0.61 1.55
C ASN A 169 -9.03 -1.44 1.69
N PHE A 170 -8.93 -2.74 1.43
CA PHE A 170 -10.02 -3.69 1.61
C PHE A 170 -9.55 -4.95 2.33
N GLU A 171 -10.46 -5.58 3.04
CA GLU A 171 -10.27 -6.87 3.69
C GLU A 171 -10.91 -7.99 2.84
N LYS A 172 -10.44 -9.22 3.05
CA LYS A 172 -10.98 -10.42 2.38
C LYS A 172 -12.40 -10.75 2.83
#